data_81e6dccf415d5c569cc14752d98dbae3
#
_entry.id   81e6dccf415d5c569cc14752d98dbae3
#
_cell.length_a   1.000
_cell.length_b   1.000
_cell.length_c   1.000
_cell.angle_alpha   90.00
_cell.angle_beta   90.00
_cell.angle_gamma   90.00
#
_symmetry.space_group_name_H-M   'P 1'
#
loop_
_entity.id
_entity.type
_entity.pdbx_description
1 polymer ?
#
loop_
_entity_poly.entity_id
_entity_poly.type
_entity_poly.pdbx_seq_one_letter_code
_entity_poly.pdbx_strand_id
1 'polypeptide(L)'
;MKNSIHIGMNGWDDDLIDVVFSCSNGRISAQVHAYLPHDALPTMATTLSGFASRATDRRDLALGALQLNLGSGGIQLHFHCLDSAGHPACDVKLRE
;
A
#
# COMPACT_ATOMS: atom_id res chain seq x y z
N MET A 1 10.04 -18.49 -1.60
CA MET A 1 9.18 -17.69 -0.72
C MET A 1 8.53 -16.59 -1.52
N LYS A 2 7.28 -16.31 -1.22
CA LYS A 2 6.52 -15.32 -1.96
C LYS A 2 6.38 -14.04 -1.17
N ASN A 3 6.72 -12.92 -1.81
CA ASN A 3 6.40 -11.61 -1.28
C ASN A 3 5.01 -11.22 -1.79
N SER A 4 4.17 -10.69 -0.90
CA SER A 4 2.83 -10.29 -1.30
C SER A 4 2.35 -9.07 -0.54
N ILE A 5 1.53 -8.27 -1.23
CA ILE A 5 0.76 -7.20 -0.64
C ILE A 5 -0.68 -7.44 -1.08
N HIS A 6 -1.59 -7.43 -0.13
CA HIS A 6 -3.00 -7.67 -0.39
C HIS A 6 -3.84 -6.59 0.29
N ILE A 7 -4.83 -6.09 -0.41
CA ILE A 7 -5.78 -5.13 0.13
C ILE A 7 -7.16 -5.77 0.00
N GLY A 8 -7.75 -6.10 1.14
CA GLY A 8 -9.08 -6.68 1.19
C GLY A 8 -10.10 -5.64 1.62
N MET A 9 -11.24 -5.60 0.93
CA MET A 9 -12.34 -4.74 1.32
C MET A 9 -13.22 -5.48 2.31
N ASN A 10 -13.40 -4.88 3.49
CA ASN A 10 -14.17 -5.47 4.58
C ASN A 10 -15.60 -4.92 4.65
N GLY A 11 -15.81 -3.70 4.17
CA GLY A 11 -17.10 -3.06 4.14
C GLY A 11 -17.00 -1.65 3.58
N TRP A 12 -18.14 -0.98 3.46
CA TRP A 12 -18.18 0.40 3.00
C TRP A 12 -19.44 1.09 3.54
N ASP A 13 -19.38 2.42 3.59
CA ASP A 13 -20.54 3.29 3.82
C ASP A 13 -20.52 4.44 2.81
N ASP A 14 -21.30 5.50 3.04
CA ASP A 14 -21.39 6.61 2.10
C ASP A 14 -20.11 7.44 2.01
N ASP A 15 -19.29 7.43 3.06
CA ASP A 15 -18.11 8.29 3.17
C ASP A 15 -16.79 7.52 3.05
N LEU A 16 -16.72 6.29 3.58
CA LEU A 16 -15.48 5.56 3.75
C LEU A 16 -15.61 4.11 3.31
N ILE A 17 -14.48 3.54 2.92
CA ILE A 17 -14.34 2.08 2.78
C ILE A 17 -13.47 1.56 3.92
N ASP A 18 -13.80 0.36 4.37
CA ASP A 18 -13.10 -0.35 5.43
C ASP A 18 -12.23 -1.41 4.76
N VAL A 19 -10.92 -1.30 4.91
CA VAL A 19 -9.97 -2.19 4.24
C VAL A 19 -9.02 -2.82 5.22
N VAL A 20 -8.50 -3.98 4.84
CA VAL A 20 -7.42 -4.66 5.54
C VAL A 20 -6.23 -4.77 4.60
N PHE A 21 -5.11 -4.17 5.01
CA PHE A 21 -3.84 -4.31 4.32
C PHE A 21 -3.09 -5.49 4.91
N SER A 22 -2.68 -6.41 4.07
CA SER A 22 -1.87 -7.55 4.48
C SER A 22 -0.60 -7.59 3.66
N CYS A 23 0.53 -7.83 4.29
CA CYS A 23 1.78 -8.00 3.56
C CYS A 23 2.60 -9.15 4.15
N SER A 24 3.39 -9.77 3.30
CA SER A 24 4.27 -10.87 3.69
C SER A 24 5.50 -10.88 2.82
N ASN A 25 6.64 -11.17 3.43
CA ASN A 25 7.89 -11.43 2.71
C ASN A 25 8.30 -12.90 2.75
N GLY A 26 7.35 -13.80 3.12
CA GLY A 26 7.61 -15.23 3.26
C GLY A 26 8.16 -15.63 4.63
N ARG A 27 8.63 -14.67 5.42
CA ARG A 27 9.13 -14.91 6.79
C ARG A 27 8.29 -14.21 7.84
N ILE A 28 7.86 -12.99 7.54
CA ILE A 28 7.07 -12.15 8.42
C ILE A 28 5.81 -11.75 7.66
N SER A 29 4.68 -11.85 8.33
CA SER A 29 3.40 -11.36 7.83
C SER A 29 2.87 -10.30 8.77
N ALA A 30 2.27 -9.26 8.21
CA ALA A 30 1.66 -8.20 8.99
C ALA A 30 0.35 -7.78 8.37
N GLN A 31 -0.54 -7.26 9.20
CA GLN A 31 -1.87 -6.87 8.80
C GLN A 31 -2.29 -5.61 9.55
N VAL A 32 -2.92 -4.68 8.86
CA VAL A 32 -3.44 -3.48 9.48
C VAL A 32 -4.80 -3.15 8.88
N HIS A 33 -5.67 -2.60 9.72
CA HIS A 33 -7.03 -2.22 9.38
C HIS A 33 -7.10 -0.71 9.23
N ALA A 34 -7.72 -0.23 8.16
CA ALA A 34 -7.79 1.20 7.90
C ALA A 34 -9.11 1.60 7.26
N TYR A 35 -9.49 2.86 7.45
CA TYR A 35 -10.62 3.49 6.78
C TYR A 35 -10.09 4.46 5.74
N LEU A 36 -10.58 4.33 4.50
CA LEU A 36 -10.11 5.11 3.37
C LEU A 36 -11.29 5.83 2.71
N PRO A 37 -11.06 7.01 2.11
CA PRO A 37 -12.07 7.60 1.23
C PRO A 37 -12.29 6.72 0.00
N HIS A 38 -13.46 6.85 -0.63
CA HIS A 38 -13.87 5.99 -1.75
C HIS A 38 -12.96 6.08 -2.96
N ASP A 39 -12.27 7.18 -3.16
CA ASP A 39 -11.37 7.39 -4.29
C ASP A 39 -9.93 6.94 -4.04
N ALA A 40 -9.62 6.45 -2.84
CA ALA A 40 -8.23 6.10 -2.46
C ALA A 40 -7.65 5.00 -3.34
N LEU A 41 -8.40 3.93 -3.58
CA LEU A 41 -7.91 2.80 -4.38
C LEU A 41 -7.80 3.14 -5.87
N PRO A 42 -8.78 3.80 -6.50
CA PRO A 42 -8.60 4.29 -7.87
C PRO A 42 -7.41 5.25 -8.02
N THR A 43 -7.21 6.15 -7.07
CA THR A 43 -6.06 7.06 -7.07
C THR A 43 -4.74 6.29 -6.97
N MET A 44 -4.69 5.28 -6.13
CA MET A 44 -3.52 4.40 -6.02
C MET A 44 -3.22 3.72 -7.36
N ALA A 45 -4.24 3.17 -8.01
CA ALA A 45 -4.09 2.51 -9.30
C ALA A 45 -3.53 3.46 -10.35
N THR A 46 -4.00 4.70 -10.38
CA THR A 46 -3.49 5.74 -11.29
C THR A 46 -2.03 6.06 -11.00
N THR A 47 -1.68 6.21 -9.72
CA THR A 47 -0.31 6.52 -9.31
C THR A 47 0.67 5.41 -9.71
N LEU A 48 0.25 4.15 -9.68
CA LEU A 48 1.10 3.01 -10.00
C LEU A 48 1.09 2.64 -11.48
N SER A 49 0.21 3.23 -12.27
CA SER A 49 0.11 2.91 -13.70
C SER A 49 1.44 3.16 -14.40
N GLY A 50 1.91 2.14 -15.14
CA GLY A 50 3.17 2.24 -15.88
C GLY A 50 4.43 2.03 -15.05
N PHE A 51 4.33 1.68 -13.78
CA PHE A 51 5.50 1.35 -12.99
C PHE A 51 6.01 -0.06 -13.38
N ALA A 52 7.31 -0.34 -13.57
CA ALA A 52 8.38 0.65 -13.60
C ALA A 52 8.64 1.01 -15.06
N SER A 53 8.59 2.29 -15.39
CA SER A 53 8.83 2.74 -16.75
C SER A 53 10.34 2.78 -17.08
N ARG A 54 11.19 2.83 -16.06
CA ARG A 54 12.64 2.83 -16.17
C ARG A 54 13.25 2.47 -14.82
N ALA A 55 14.55 2.15 -14.80
CA ALA A 55 15.24 1.70 -13.60
C ALA A 55 15.30 2.74 -12.48
N THR A 56 15.15 4.03 -12.81
CA THR A 56 15.10 5.11 -11.82
C THR A 56 13.70 5.48 -11.36
N ASP A 57 12.68 4.78 -11.84
CA ASP A 57 11.28 5.06 -11.48
C ASP A 57 11.04 4.80 -10.00
N ARG A 58 10.35 5.73 -9.36
CA ARG A 58 9.98 5.64 -7.95
C ARG A 58 8.56 6.16 -7.77
N ARG A 59 7.77 5.45 -6.97
CA ARG A 59 6.39 5.85 -6.66
C ARG A 59 6.16 5.67 -5.17
N ASP A 60 5.65 6.72 -4.51
CA ASP A 60 5.34 6.70 -3.09
C ASP A 60 3.84 6.82 -2.90
N LEU A 61 3.30 6.00 -2.02
CA LEU A 61 1.89 5.99 -1.68
C LEU A 61 1.72 5.95 -0.17
N ALA A 62 0.73 6.67 0.32
CA ALA A 62 0.32 6.60 1.71
C ALA A 62 -1.20 6.49 1.75
N LEU A 63 -1.70 5.47 2.44
CA LEU A 63 -3.13 5.20 2.56
C LEU A 63 -3.51 5.09 4.02
N GLY A 64 -4.69 5.62 4.36
CA GLY A 64 -5.21 5.55 5.71
C GLY A 64 -4.62 6.60 6.63
N ALA A 65 -4.83 6.42 7.94
CA ALA A 65 -4.39 7.37 8.95
C ALA A 65 -3.00 7.01 9.44
N LEU A 66 -2.02 7.83 9.08
CA LEU A 66 -0.64 7.66 9.55
C LEU A 66 -0.38 8.44 10.85
N GLN A 67 -1.35 9.22 11.31
CA GLN A 67 -1.28 9.99 12.54
C GLN A 67 -1.88 9.20 13.70
N LEU A 68 -1.19 9.19 14.82
CA LEU A 68 -1.55 8.35 15.96
C LEU A 68 -2.91 8.67 16.58
N ASN A 69 -3.44 9.87 16.37
CA ASN A 69 -4.66 10.33 17.04
C ASN A 69 -5.93 10.07 16.24
N LEU A 70 -5.86 9.38 15.11
CA LEU A 70 -7.03 9.18 14.25
C LEU A 70 -7.73 7.84 14.45
N GLY A 71 -7.20 6.96 15.29
CA GLY A 71 -7.90 5.72 15.67
C GLY A 71 -8.00 4.67 14.57
N SER A 72 -7.37 4.86 13.43
CA SER A 72 -7.31 3.85 12.39
C SER A 72 -5.89 3.67 11.90
N GLY A 73 -5.63 2.52 11.26
CA GLY A 73 -4.32 2.21 10.75
C GLY A 73 -4.04 2.83 9.38
N GLY A 74 -2.82 2.65 8.91
CA GLY A 74 -2.42 3.10 7.60
C GLY A 74 -1.27 2.29 7.05
N ILE A 75 -1.00 2.50 5.77
CA ILE A 75 0.10 1.86 5.08
C ILE A 75 0.83 2.88 4.23
N GLN A 76 2.15 2.78 4.25
CA GLN A 76 3.02 3.57 3.39
C GLN A 76 3.80 2.63 2.49
N LEU A 77 3.76 2.87 1.19
CA LEU A 77 4.41 2.03 0.18
C LEU A 77 5.41 2.88 -0.60
N HIS A 78 6.61 2.35 -0.75
CA HIS A 78 7.64 2.97 -1.56
C HIS A 78 8.07 1.97 -2.64
N PHE A 79 7.63 2.22 -3.88
CA PHE A 79 7.96 1.39 -5.04
C PHE A 79 9.22 1.95 -5.71
N HIS A 80 10.18 1.07 -5.98
CA HIS A 80 11.44 1.44 -6.62
C HIS A 80 12.02 0.25 -7.35
N CYS A 81 13.14 0.46 -8.03
CA CYS A 81 13.88 -0.62 -8.67
C CYS A 81 15.15 -0.92 -7.88
N LEU A 82 15.48 -2.21 -7.77
CA LEU A 82 16.65 -2.68 -7.00
C LEU A 82 17.96 -2.47 -7.75
N ASP A 83 17.92 -2.44 -9.08
CA ASP A 83 19.11 -2.38 -9.91
C ASP A 83 18.83 -1.68 -11.24
N SER A 84 19.86 -1.53 -12.05
CA SER A 84 19.75 -0.90 -13.36
C SER A 84 18.98 -1.71 -14.39
N ALA A 85 18.73 -2.99 -14.11
CA ALA A 85 17.89 -3.84 -14.96
C ALA A 85 16.40 -3.63 -14.74
N GLY A 86 16.01 -2.83 -13.73
CA GLY A 86 14.63 -2.49 -13.49
C GLY A 86 13.84 -3.50 -12.68
N HIS A 87 14.50 -4.32 -11.86
CA HIS A 87 13.80 -5.25 -10.98
C HIS A 87 13.03 -4.49 -9.90
N PRO A 88 11.69 -4.61 -9.87
CA PRO A 88 10.87 -3.83 -8.94
C PRO A 88 10.96 -4.33 -7.51
N ALA A 89 10.79 -3.41 -6.58
CA ALA A 89 10.68 -3.70 -5.15
C ALA A 89 9.73 -2.73 -4.50
N CYS A 90 9.22 -3.09 -3.33
CA CYS A 90 8.35 -2.23 -2.55
C CYS A 90 8.72 -2.31 -1.07
N ASP A 91 9.04 -1.17 -0.49
CA ASP A 91 9.20 -1.04 0.95
C ASP A 91 7.85 -0.72 1.57
N VAL A 92 7.49 -1.41 2.63
CA VAL A 92 6.17 -1.31 3.25
C VAL A 92 6.32 -0.90 4.70
N LYS A 93 5.57 0.13 5.09
CA LYS A 93 5.40 0.49 6.50
C LYS A 93 3.94 0.39 6.87
N LEU A 94 3.66 -0.36 7.92
CA LEU A 94 2.32 -0.49 8.48
C LEU A 94 2.25 0.24 9.82
N ARG A 95 1.14 0.91 10.08
CA ARG A 95 0.89 1.59 11.34
C ARG A 95 -0.53 1.32 11.80
N GLU A 96 -0.65 0.86 13.01
CA GLU A 96 -1.95 0.68 13.66
C GLU A 96 -2.39 1.91 14.43
#